data_947f6093845f2988f6649e523a82b965
#
_entry.id   947f6093845f2988f6649e523a82b965
#
_cell.length_a   1.000
_cell.length_b   1.000
_cell.length_c   1.000
_cell.angle_alpha   90.00
_cell.angle_beta   90.00
_cell.angle_gamma   90.00
#
_symmetry.space_group_name_H-M   'P 1'
#
loop_
_entity.id
_entity.type
_entity.pdbx_description
1 polymer ?
#
loop_
_entity_poly.entity_id
_entity_poly.type
_entity_poly.pdbx_seq_one_letter_code
_entity_poly.pdbx_strand_id
1 'polypeptide(L)'
;MLLPLAVKSCGEDSSSEEDEYANWQEKNDAMTNKWAANTSLRRYKSYTKDQNVEGKAADYVYVEVLDPGEEGRPAVSEDTPLYTDSMWVAYRTRIIPTTSYPEGKVIDETYSDAFSWKTATFLEGEGWITGFQTAVMNMHTGEFWRVYIPYQLAYGSNSSTPPPYSNLIIDIALYDFWHPGDSRPNTFK
;
A
#
# COMPACT_ATOMS: atom_id res chain seq x y z
N MET A 1 14.14 58.96 19.57
CA MET A 1 12.87 58.23 19.48
C MET A 1 13.08 57.03 18.56
N LEU A 2 13.49 55.87 19.13
CA LEU A 2 13.77 54.66 18.39
C LEU A 2 12.53 53.73 18.49
N LEU A 3 11.94 53.38 17.35
CA LEU A 3 10.92 52.32 17.29
C LEU A 3 11.62 50.92 17.31
N PRO A 4 11.11 49.98 18.08
CA PRO A 4 11.58 48.59 17.96
C PRO A 4 10.95 47.90 16.74
N LEU A 5 11.79 47.32 15.89
CA LEU A 5 11.38 46.37 14.87
C LEU A 5 10.89 45.10 15.58
N ALA A 6 9.64 44.78 15.41
CA ALA A 6 9.10 43.47 15.78
C ALA A 6 9.51 42.44 14.72
N VAL A 7 10.39 41.52 15.08
CA VAL A 7 10.72 40.33 14.28
C VAL A 7 9.56 39.36 14.45
N LYS A 8 8.76 39.20 13.42
CA LYS A 8 7.72 38.17 13.36
C LYS A 8 8.43 36.83 13.12
N SER A 9 8.52 36.00 14.15
CA SER A 9 9.02 34.63 14.06
C SER A 9 8.02 33.82 13.26
N CYS A 10 8.45 33.31 12.11
CA CYS A 10 7.76 32.23 11.41
C CYS A 10 7.95 30.94 12.21
N GLY A 11 6.90 30.52 12.89
CA GLY A 11 6.80 29.24 13.60
C GLY A 11 5.38 28.70 13.47
N GLU A 12 4.93 28.43 12.24
CA GLU A 12 3.54 27.99 11.99
C GLU A 12 3.39 26.65 11.23
N ASP A 13 4.46 25.85 11.06
CA ASP A 13 4.32 24.58 10.35
C ASP A 13 4.33 23.32 11.26
N SER A 14 4.80 23.39 12.49
CA SER A 14 4.86 22.19 13.35
C SER A 14 3.55 21.88 14.07
N SER A 15 2.71 22.88 14.36
CA SER A 15 1.45 22.67 15.09
C SER A 15 0.35 22.02 14.25
N SER A 16 0.36 22.20 12.93
CA SER A 16 -0.62 21.60 12.02
C SER A 16 -0.35 20.11 11.77
N GLU A 17 0.91 19.70 11.74
CA GLU A 17 1.27 18.28 11.58
C GLU A 17 1.02 17.46 12.86
N GLU A 18 1.25 18.02 14.04
CA GLU A 18 0.92 17.35 15.31
C GLU A 18 -0.59 17.14 15.46
N ASP A 19 -1.45 18.06 15.03
CA ASP A 19 -2.90 17.90 15.02
C ASP A 19 -3.37 16.88 13.98
N GLU A 20 -2.72 16.78 12.82
CA GLU A 20 -3.06 15.86 11.75
C GLU A 20 -2.98 14.38 12.21
N TYR A 21 -1.93 14.04 12.95
CA TYR A 21 -1.66 12.69 13.45
C TYR A 21 -2.02 12.48 14.93
N ALA A 22 -2.80 13.37 15.54
CA ALA A 22 -3.29 13.18 16.90
C ALA A 22 -4.08 11.88 17.03
N ASN A 23 -3.79 11.07 18.08
CA ASN A 23 -4.38 9.75 18.31
C ASN A 23 -4.22 8.80 17.11
N TRP A 24 -3.10 8.88 16.39
CA TRP A 24 -2.90 8.21 15.11
C TRP A 24 -2.99 6.69 15.22
N GLN A 25 -2.39 6.08 16.24
CA GLN A 25 -2.49 4.64 16.46
C GLN A 25 -3.94 4.19 16.65
N GLU A 26 -4.71 4.90 17.50
CA GLU A 26 -6.11 4.57 17.76
C GLU A 26 -6.96 4.67 16.50
N LYS A 27 -6.73 5.71 15.67
CA LYS A 27 -7.39 5.88 14.38
C LYS A 27 -7.09 4.72 13.43
N ASN A 28 -5.84 4.27 13.37
CA ASN A 28 -5.40 3.18 12.51
C ASN A 28 -5.94 1.83 12.99
N ASP A 29 -5.95 1.56 14.31
CA ASP A 29 -6.54 0.36 14.88
C ASP A 29 -8.06 0.30 14.63
N ALA A 30 -8.77 1.42 14.80
CA ALA A 30 -10.18 1.53 14.49
C ALA A 30 -10.46 1.29 12.99
N MET A 31 -9.59 1.79 12.10
CA MET A 31 -9.71 1.57 10.67
C MET A 31 -9.49 0.09 10.30
N THR A 32 -8.51 -0.58 10.90
CA THR A 32 -8.29 -2.02 10.74
C THR A 32 -9.53 -2.83 11.13
N ASN A 33 -10.15 -2.50 12.26
CA ASN A 33 -11.38 -3.16 12.70
C ASN A 33 -12.57 -2.88 11.74
N LYS A 34 -12.64 -1.68 11.17
CA LYS A 34 -13.65 -1.32 10.16
C LYS A 34 -13.47 -2.15 8.89
N TRP A 35 -12.23 -2.35 8.41
CA TRP A 35 -11.95 -3.21 7.26
C TRP A 35 -12.31 -4.67 7.56
N ALA A 36 -11.98 -5.17 8.74
CA ALA A 36 -12.29 -6.53 9.16
C ALA A 36 -13.81 -6.80 9.24
N ALA A 37 -14.60 -5.80 9.58
CA ALA A 37 -16.06 -5.88 9.63
C ALA A 37 -16.74 -5.72 8.27
N ASN A 38 -16.01 -5.26 7.24
CA ASN A 38 -16.57 -5.05 5.91
C ASN A 38 -16.58 -6.35 5.10
N THR A 39 -17.75 -6.98 5.00
CA THR A 39 -17.95 -8.24 4.28
C THR A 39 -17.83 -8.14 2.75
N SER A 40 -17.79 -6.92 2.19
CA SER A 40 -17.56 -6.71 0.76
C SER A 40 -16.08 -6.83 0.38
N LEU A 41 -15.16 -6.72 1.35
CA LEU A 41 -13.75 -6.91 1.13
C LEU A 41 -13.40 -8.41 1.18
N ARG A 42 -12.56 -8.86 0.24
CA ARG A 42 -11.86 -10.13 0.39
C ARG A 42 -10.80 -9.95 1.47
N ARG A 43 -10.45 -11.02 2.17
CA ARG A 43 -9.35 -10.99 3.13
C ARG A 43 -8.38 -12.14 2.87
N TYR A 44 -7.10 -11.82 2.95
CA TYR A 44 -6.03 -12.81 2.84
C TYR A 44 -5.17 -12.74 4.09
N LYS A 45 -5.00 -13.88 4.75
CA LYS A 45 -4.15 -13.97 5.93
C LYS A 45 -2.69 -13.82 5.53
N SER A 46 -1.93 -13.07 6.30
CA SER A 46 -0.50 -12.90 6.06
C SER A 46 0.20 -14.26 5.96
N TYR A 47 1.05 -14.42 4.95
CA TYR A 47 1.84 -15.65 4.73
C TYR A 47 2.77 -15.96 5.91
N THR A 48 3.10 -14.96 6.75
CA THR A 48 3.94 -15.12 7.94
C THR A 48 3.19 -15.67 9.15
N LYS A 49 1.87 -15.88 9.05
CA LYS A 49 1.01 -16.34 10.15
C LYS A 49 0.62 -17.79 9.96
N ASP A 50 0.40 -18.50 11.06
CA ASP A 50 -0.10 -19.88 11.03
C ASP A 50 -1.48 -19.92 10.34
N GLN A 51 -1.55 -20.57 9.19
CA GLN A 51 -2.75 -20.65 8.37
C GLN A 51 -3.84 -21.53 8.98
N ASN A 52 -3.51 -22.38 9.95
CA ASN A 52 -4.44 -23.31 10.59
C ASN A 52 -5.20 -22.72 11.79
N VAL A 53 -4.83 -21.51 12.21
CA VAL A 53 -5.42 -20.84 13.39
C VAL A 53 -6.12 -19.57 12.92
N GLU A 54 -7.32 -19.27 13.45
CA GLU A 54 -7.99 -17.99 13.16
C GLU A 54 -7.10 -16.82 13.57
N GLY A 55 -6.91 -15.83 12.67
CA GLY A 55 -6.10 -14.65 12.91
C GLY A 55 -6.90 -13.52 13.55
N LYS A 56 -6.18 -12.55 14.12
CA LYS A 56 -6.76 -11.25 14.51
C LYS A 56 -6.95 -10.36 13.29
N ALA A 57 -7.74 -9.29 13.40
CA ALA A 57 -7.94 -8.33 12.31
C ALA A 57 -6.61 -7.84 11.68
N ALA A 58 -5.59 -7.59 12.49
CA ALA A 58 -4.27 -7.15 12.03
C ALA A 58 -3.40 -8.25 11.38
N ASP A 59 -3.86 -9.48 11.31
CA ASP A 59 -3.15 -10.59 10.66
C ASP A 59 -3.55 -10.78 9.19
N TYR A 60 -4.48 -9.97 8.69
CA TYR A 60 -5.00 -10.03 7.33
C TYR A 60 -4.72 -8.74 6.56
N VAL A 61 -4.58 -8.87 5.24
CA VAL A 61 -4.80 -7.77 4.31
C VAL A 61 -6.22 -7.84 3.78
N TYR A 62 -6.82 -6.70 3.50
CA TYR A 62 -8.20 -6.60 3.02
C TYR A 62 -8.18 -6.04 1.60
N VAL A 63 -9.00 -6.58 0.71
CA VAL A 63 -8.85 -6.34 -0.72
C VAL A 63 -10.19 -5.96 -1.35
N GLU A 64 -10.17 -4.87 -2.10
CA GLU A 64 -11.18 -4.49 -3.07
C GLU A 64 -10.61 -4.72 -4.47
N VAL A 65 -11.30 -5.48 -5.30
CA VAL A 65 -10.91 -5.68 -6.70
C VAL A 65 -11.42 -4.50 -7.51
N LEU A 66 -10.52 -3.81 -8.19
CA LEU A 66 -10.82 -2.66 -9.02
C LEU A 66 -10.92 -3.06 -10.49
N ASP A 67 -11.67 -2.28 -11.27
CA ASP A 67 -11.67 -2.39 -12.73
C ASP A 67 -10.62 -1.44 -13.32
N PRO A 68 -9.53 -1.96 -13.90
CA PRO A 68 -8.45 -1.14 -14.43
C PRO A 68 -8.68 -0.66 -15.86
N GLY A 69 -9.81 -1.04 -16.47
CA GLY A 69 -9.99 -0.93 -17.93
C GLY A 69 -9.16 -1.96 -18.71
N GLU A 70 -9.42 -2.05 -20.01
CA GLU A 70 -8.86 -3.10 -20.89
C GLU A 70 -7.61 -2.66 -21.67
N GLU A 71 -7.35 -1.34 -21.81
CA GLU A 71 -6.25 -0.86 -22.64
C GLU A 71 -4.88 -1.24 -22.07
N GLY A 72 -4.18 -2.15 -22.73
CA GLY A 72 -2.86 -2.62 -22.33
C GLY A 72 -2.88 -3.62 -21.18
N ARG A 73 -4.06 -4.10 -20.77
CA ARG A 73 -4.21 -5.12 -19.74
C ARG A 73 -3.61 -6.45 -20.21
N PRO A 74 -2.72 -7.08 -19.43
CA PRO A 74 -2.22 -8.41 -19.76
C PRO A 74 -3.31 -9.46 -19.60
N ALA A 75 -3.09 -10.63 -20.21
CA ALA A 75 -3.96 -11.78 -19.98
C ALA A 75 -3.89 -12.21 -18.51
N VAL A 76 -5.03 -12.65 -17.98
CA VAL A 76 -5.10 -13.18 -16.62
C VAL A 76 -4.39 -14.54 -16.59
N SER A 77 -3.42 -14.70 -15.68
CA SER A 77 -2.71 -15.96 -15.47
C SER A 77 -3.58 -16.95 -14.68
N GLU A 78 -3.27 -18.24 -14.80
CA GLU A 78 -3.82 -19.27 -13.92
C GLU A 78 -3.03 -19.34 -12.60
N ASP A 79 -1.74 -19.00 -12.64
CA ASP A 79 -0.82 -19.03 -11.53
C ASP A 79 -0.73 -17.66 -10.81
N THR A 80 -0.25 -17.68 -9.56
CA THR A 80 0.03 -16.51 -8.74
C THR A 80 1.52 -16.45 -8.41
N PRO A 81 2.10 -15.26 -8.14
CA PRO A 81 3.50 -15.14 -7.77
C PRO A 81 3.87 -15.93 -6.51
N LEU A 82 5.05 -16.51 -6.50
CA LEU A 82 5.70 -17.02 -5.30
C LEU A 82 6.45 -15.91 -4.56
N TYR A 83 6.84 -16.17 -3.32
CA TYR A 83 7.59 -15.21 -2.49
C TYR A 83 8.89 -14.70 -3.15
N THR A 84 9.57 -15.57 -3.90
CA THR A 84 10.87 -15.31 -4.54
C THR A 84 10.77 -14.76 -5.95
N ASP A 85 9.55 -14.61 -6.48
CA ASP A 85 9.36 -14.20 -7.87
C ASP A 85 9.63 -12.71 -8.05
N SER A 86 10.21 -12.39 -9.18
CA SER A 86 10.29 -11.04 -9.68
C SER A 86 9.00 -10.69 -10.43
N MET A 87 8.62 -9.41 -10.41
CA MET A 87 7.35 -8.99 -10.97
C MET A 87 7.40 -7.62 -11.65
N TRP A 88 6.50 -7.42 -12.60
CA TRP A 88 6.15 -6.12 -13.16
C TRP A 88 4.83 -5.66 -12.50
N VAL A 89 4.90 -4.55 -11.76
CA VAL A 89 3.74 -3.98 -11.08
C VAL A 89 3.65 -2.47 -11.31
N ALA A 90 2.45 -1.94 -11.28
CA ALA A 90 2.20 -0.53 -11.02
C ALA A 90 1.53 -0.41 -9.66
N TYR A 91 1.97 0.54 -8.82
CA TYR A 91 1.37 0.73 -7.52
C TYR A 91 1.38 2.19 -7.08
N ARG A 92 0.46 2.50 -6.17
CA ARG A 92 0.40 3.78 -5.45
C ARG A 92 0.06 3.52 -4.00
N THR A 93 0.94 3.92 -3.09
CA THR A 93 0.84 3.73 -1.65
C THR A 93 0.43 5.02 -0.96
N ARG A 94 -0.61 4.94 -0.13
CA ARG A 94 -1.11 6.04 0.69
C ARG A 94 -1.25 5.58 2.14
N ILE A 95 -1.15 6.52 3.07
CA ILE A 95 -1.65 6.33 4.43
C ILE A 95 -3.18 6.50 4.44
N ILE A 96 -3.84 6.16 5.56
CA ILE A 96 -5.28 6.39 5.68
C ILE A 96 -5.62 7.89 5.56
N PRO A 97 -6.86 8.23 5.13
CA PRO A 97 -7.30 9.60 5.01
C PRO A 97 -7.11 10.43 6.28
N THR A 98 -6.73 11.68 6.08
CA THR A 98 -6.59 12.71 7.12
C THR A 98 -7.33 13.97 6.70
N THR A 99 -7.35 15.00 7.57
CA THR A 99 -8.04 16.26 7.24
C THR A 99 -7.42 16.94 6.03
N SER A 100 -6.09 17.00 5.96
CA SER A 100 -5.38 17.64 4.85
C SER A 100 -5.31 16.77 3.60
N TYR A 101 -5.48 15.46 3.74
CA TYR A 101 -5.42 14.48 2.66
C TYR A 101 -6.64 13.56 2.68
N PRO A 102 -7.82 14.00 2.17
CA PRO A 102 -9.05 13.22 2.22
C PRO A 102 -9.00 11.85 1.53
N GLU A 103 -8.11 11.69 0.54
CA GLU A 103 -7.85 10.42 -0.17
C GLU A 103 -6.66 9.63 0.40
N GLY A 104 -6.04 10.15 1.48
CA GLY A 104 -4.77 9.67 2.02
C GLY A 104 -3.56 10.30 1.34
N LYS A 105 -2.54 10.66 2.15
CA LYS A 105 -1.27 11.19 1.64
C LYS A 105 -0.51 10.10 0.90
N VAL A 106 -0.15 10.35 -0.36
CA VAL A 106 0.72 9.47 -1.15
C VAL A 106 2.13 9.50 -0.54
N ILE A 107 2.70 8.34 -0.30
CA ILE A 107 4.03 8.16 0.27
C ILE A 107 5.00 7.46 -0.67
N ASP A 108 4.49 6.69 -1.64
CA ASP A 108 5.29 6.00 -2.65
C ASP A 108 4.41 5.59 -3.84
N GLU A 109 4.93 5.72 -5.06
CA GLU A 109 4.17 5.39 -6.26
C GLU A 109 5.07 5.16 -7.49
N THR A 110 4.57 4.36 -8.43
CA THR A 110 5.20 4.19 -9.76
C THR A 110 4.54 5.05 -10.84
N TYR A 111 3.41 5.70 -10.52
CA TYR A 111 2.67 6.57 -11.44
C TYR A 111 2.01 7.72 -10.65
N SER A 112 2.12 8.95 -11.15
CA SER A 112 1.58 10.16 -10.50
C SER A 112 0.20 10.56 -11.03
N ASP A 113 -0.09 10.23 -12.27
CA ASP A 113 -1.34 10.57 -12.95
C ASP A 113 -2.38 9.44 -12.86
N ALA A 114 -3.25 9.33 -13.85
CA ALA A 114 -4.16 8.20 -13.96
C ALA A 114 -3.39 6.89 -14.16
N PHE A 115 -3.90 5.82 -13.57
CA PHE A 115 -3.34 4.49 -13.75
C PHE A 115 -3.31 4.09 -15.24
N SER A 116 -2.24 3.43 -15.63
CA SER A 116 -2.09 2.78 -16.92
C SER A 116 -1.25 1.52 -16.76
N TRP A 117 -1.61 0.45 -17.45
CA TRP A 117 -0.81 -0.77 -17.49
C TRP A 117 0.64 -0.54 -17.96
N LYS A 118 0.86 0.52 -18.73
CA LYS A 118 2.20 0.92 -19.24
C LYS A 118 3.11 1.54 -18.17
N THR A 119 2.61 1.80 -16.98
CA THR A 119 3.37 2.38 -15.85
C THR A 119 3.95 1.34 -14.92
N ALA A 120 3.81 0.04 -15.22
CA ALA A 120 4.39 -1.01 -14.42
C ALA A 120 5.93 -0.92 -14.39
N THR A 121 6.51 -1.12 -13.23
CA THR A 121 7.95 -1.14 -12.99
C THR A 121 8.39 -2.50 -12.51
N PHE A 122 9.67 -2.79 -12.67
CA PHE A 122 10.26 -4.02 -12.21
C PHE A 122 10.49 -3.98 -10.70
N LEU A 123 10.02 -5.02 -10.00
CA LEU A 123 10.31 -5.27 -8.60
C LEU A 123 10.96 -6.65 -8.45
N GLU A 124 12.07 -6.71 -7.71
CA GLU A 124 12.66 -7.99 -7.29
C GLU A 124 11.83 -8.61 -6.17
N GLY A 125 11.81 -9.95 -6.09
CA GLY A 125 10.86 -10.72 -5.29
C GLY A 125 10.93 -10.55 -3.78
N GLU A 126 12.02 -10.01 -3.23
CA GLU A 126 12.24 -9.96 -1.78
C GLU A 126 12.39 -8.53 -1.25
N GLY A 127 12.12 -8.34 0.05
CA GLY A 127 12.35 -7.06 0.73
C GLY A 127 11.13 -6.14 0.85
N TRP A 128 9.98 -6.59 0.39
CA TRP A 128 8.73 -5.83 0.49
C TRP A 128 8.07 -5.97 1.86
N ILE A 129 7.27 -4.98 2.25
CA ILE A 129 6.46 -5.11 3.46
C ILE A 129 5.56 -6.35 3.37
N THR A 130 5.37 -7.00 4.52
CA THR A 130 4.64 -8.28 4.61
C THR A 130 3.25 -8.23 3.98
N GLY A 131 2.54 -7.10 4.14
CA GLY A 131 1.20 -6.93 3.59
C GLY A 131 1.19 -6.84 2.06
N PHE A 132 2.15 -6.13 1.45
CA PHE A 132 2.30 -6.08 0.00
C PHE A 132 2.60 -7.47 -0.57
N GLN A 133 3.60 -8.15 0.01
CA GLN A 133 3.96 -9.50 -0.40
C GLN A 133 2.78 -10.48 -0.27
N THR A 134 2.02 -10.39 0.84
CA THR A 134 0.81 -11.21 1.01
C THR A 134 -0.20 -10.96 -0.11
N ALA A 135 -0.40 -9.70 -0.50
CA ALA A 135 -1.34 -9.36 -1.57
C ALA A 135 -0.90 -9.94 -2.91
N VAL A 136 0.33 -9.65 -3.36
CA VAL A 136 0.80 -10.05 -4.69
C VAL A 136 0.86 -11.58 -4.86
N MET A 137 1.18 -12.34 -3.80
CA MET A 137 1.15 -13.80 -3.82
C MET A 137 -0.26 -14.40 -3.98
N ASN A 138 -1.29 -13.59 -3.92
CA ASN A 138 -2.69 -13.98 -4.14
C ASN A 138 -3.31 -13.31 -5.38
N MET A 139 -2.53 -12.51 -6.12
CA MET A 139 -2.98 -11.85 -7.35
C MET A 139 -2.65 -12.70 -8.58
N HIS A 140 -3.50 -12.57 -9.59
CA HIS A 140 -3.21 -13.02 -10.96
C HIS A 140 -2.76 -11.85 -11.82
N THR A 141 -2.01 -12.10 -12.87
CA THR A 141 -1.69 -11.06 -13.87
C THR A 141 -2.98 -10.43 -14.40
N GLY A 142 -2.93 -9.16 -14.74
CA GLY A 142 -4.12 -8.43 -15.21
C GLY A 142 -5.12 -8.05 -14.13
N GLU A 143 -4.86 -8.34 -12.86
CA GLU A 143 -5.68 -7.86 -11.76
C GLU A 143 -5.19 -6.51 -11.23
N PHE A 144 -6.14 -5.69 -10.78
CA PHE A 144 -5.91 -4.41 -10.13
C PHE A 144 -6.66 -4.38 -8.82
N TRP A 145 -5.93 -4.32 -7.71
CA TRP A 145 -6.48 -4.39 -6.37
C TRP A 145 -6.19 -3.13 -5.58
N ARG A 146 -7.15 -2.69 -4.77
CA ARG A 146 -6.90 -1.81 -3.63
C ARG A 146 -6.74 -2.67 -2.41
N VAL A 147 -5.56 -2.60 -1.81
CA VAL A 147 -5.16 -3.42 -0.66
C VAL A 147 -5.05 -2.54 0.57
N TYR A 148 -5.79 -2.87 1.60
CA TYR A 148 -5.79 -2.22 2.90
C TYR A 148 -4.93 -3.04 3.85
N ILE A 149 -3.84 -2.46 4.31
CA ILE A 149 -2.78 -3.15 5.05
C ILE A 149 -2.66 -2.56 6.46
N PRO A 150 -2.95 -3.33 7.52
CA PRO A 150 -2.66 -2.92 8.88
C PRO A 150 -1.18 -2.62 9.08
N TYR A 151 -0.87 -1.63 9.91
CA TYR A 151 0.52 -1.21 10.14
C TYR A 151 1.43 -2.34 10.64
N GLN A 152 0.88 -3.35 11.32
CA GLN A 152 1.60 -4.55 11.77
C GLN A 152 2.16 -5.39 10.60
N LEU A 153 1.56 -5.28 9.43
CA LEU A 153 2.00 -5.92 8.18
C LEU A 153 2.69 -4.93 7.22
N ALA A 154 2.91 -3.69 7.68
CA ALA A 154 3.57 -2.61 6.96
C ALA A 154 4.87 -2.20 7.69
N TYR A 155 4.99 -0.95 8.09
CA TYR A 155 6.21 -0.41 8.71
C TYR A 155 6.21 -0.47 10.24
N GLY A 156 5.12 -0.89 10.87
CA GLY A 156 5.03 -1.09 12.32
C GLY A 156 5.03 0.21 13.12
N SER A 157 5.65 0.12 14.31
CA SER A 157 5.69 1.21 15.29
C SER A 157 6.98 2.04 15.25
N ASN A 158 7.95 1.67 14.44
CA ASN A 158 9.29 2.26 14.43
C ASN A 158 9.60 3.08 13.18
N SER A 159 8.63 3.29 12.30
CA SER A 159 8.80 4.11 11.11
C SER A 159 8.85 5.59 11.46
N SER A 160 9.65 6.35 10.71
CA SER A 160 9.62 7.82 10.75
C SER A 160 8.85 8.41 9.56
N THR A 161 8.81 7.67 8.46
CA THR A 161 8.07 8.03 7.23
C THR A 161 7.57 6.74 6.57
N PRO A 162 6.25 6.51 6.52
CA PRO A 162 5.17 7.30 7.15
C PRO A 162 5.27 7.33 8.67
N PRO A 163 4.45 8.16 9.36
CA PRO A 163 4.40 8.17 10.82
C PRO A 163 4.22 6.76 11.41
N PRO A 164 4.73 6.48 12.62
CA PRO A 164 4.54 5.20 13.29
C PRO A 164 3.06 4.80 13.33
N TYR A 165 2.78 3.51 13.29
CA TYR A 165 1.41 2.94 13.32
C TYR A 165 0.54 3.31 12.11
N SER A 166 1.11 3.71 10.98
CA SER A 166 0.35 4.02 9.77
C SER A 166 -0.10 2.76 9.04
N ASN A 167 -1.39 2.54 8.97
CA ASN A 167 -1.98 1.63 8.00
C ASN A 167 -1.76 2.17 6.58
N LEU A 168 -1.65 1.27 5.63
CA LEU A 168 -1.46 1.63 4.23
C LEU A 168 -2.68 1.24 3.39
N ILE A 169 -2.92 2.04 2.37
CA ILE A 169 -3.84 1.74 1.28
C ILE A 169 -3.00 1.73 0.01
N ILE A 170 -2.88 0.55 -0.62
CA ILE A 170 -2.04 0.40 -1.81
C ILE A 170 -2.90 -0.05 -2.97
N ASP A 171 -2.95 0.75 -4.03
CA ASP A 171 -3.49 0.31 -5.31
C ASP A 171 -2.37 -0.43 -6.05
N ILE A 172 -2.59 -1.71 -6.40
CA ILE A 172 -1.58 -2.60 -7.00
C ILE A 172 -2.17 -3.21 -8.26
N ALA A 173 -1.48 -3.05 -9.38
CA ALA A 173 -1.78 -3.75 -10.64
C ALA A 173 -0.62 -4.70 -10.95
N LEU A 174 -0.90 -6.00 -11.03
CA LEU A 174 0.08 -7.01 -11.39
C LEU A 174 0.07 -7.21 -12.91
N TYR A 175 1.16 -6.80 -13.57
CA TYR A 175 1.30 -6.93 -15.01
C TYR A 175 1.85 -8.30 -15.43
N ASP A 176 2.94 -8.74 -14.78
CA ASP A 176 3.62 -10.00 -15.08
C ASP A 176 4.50 -10.43 -13.91
N PHE A 177 4.86 -11.71 -13.86
CA PHE A 177 5.84 -12.23 -12.90
C PHE A 177 6.60 -13.43 -13.50
N TRP A 178 7.75 -13.77 -12.91
CA TRP A 178 8.56 -14.92 -13.34
C TRP A 178 9.42 -15.44 -12.20
N HIS A 179 9.66 -16.73 -12.24
CA HIS A 179 10.43 -17.43 -11.21
C HIS A 179 11.93 -17.16 -11.32
N PRO A 180 12.69 -17.31 -10.23
CA PRO A 180 14.14 -17.24 -10.25
C PRO A 180 14.73 -18.21 -11.26
N GLY A 181 15.55 -17.69 -12.18
CA GLY A 181 16.16 -18.49 -13.26
C GLY A 181 15.43 -18.47 -14.60
N ASP A 182 14.23 -17.97 -14.64
CA ASP A 182 13.49 -17.74 -15.87
C ASP A 182 14.06 -16.54 -16.65
N SER A 183 13.89 -16.56 -17.98
CA SER A 183 14.29 -15.44 -18.80
C SER A 183 13.33 -14.25 -18.58
N ARG A 184 13.88 -13.15 -18.07
CA ARG A 184 13.11 -11.90 -17.92
C ARG A 184 12.58 -11.43 -19.28
N PRO A 185 11.28 -11.11 -19.40
CA PRO A 185 10.75 -10.48 -20.59
C PRO A 185 11.47 -9.15 -20.86
N ASN A 186 12.00 -8.95 -22.07
CA ASN A 186 12.86 -7.81 -22.39
C ASN A 186 12.11 -6.48 -22.54
N THR A 187 10.78 -6.48 -22.67
CA THR A 187 9.99 -5.27 -22.89
C THR A 187 8.51 -5.48 -22.59
N PHE A 188 7.82 -4.42 -22.18
CA PHE A 188 6.39 -4.27 -22.41
C PHE A 188 6.12 -4.43 -23.92
N LYS A 189 5.33 -5.43 -24.30
CA LYS A 189 4.84 -5.55 -25.68
C LYS A 189 3.62 -4.70 -25.90
#